data_0b0e1b5f4d08a6ad66dc3280855f3634
#
_entry.id   0b0e1b5f4d08a6ad66dc3280855f3634
#
_cell.length_a   1.000
_cell.length_b   1.000
_cell.length_c   1.000
_cell.angle_alpha   90.00
_cell.angle_beta   90.00
_cell.angle_gamma   90.00
#
_symmetry.space_group_name_H-M   'P 1'
#
loop_
_entity.id
_entity.type
_entity.pdbx_description
1 polymer ?
#
loop_
_entity_poly.entity_id
_entity_poly.type
_entity_poly.pdbx_seq_one_letter_code
_entity_poly.pdbx_strand_id
1 'polypeptide(L)'
;MTPRAKWPSGVAKTLALPEQTLAANLIASARKFAQRTAIIFHGAHYDYQTLLDQVEKLSGYLQHSQGLKPGDRVLLFMQNSPQFVISYYAILHAGGVVVPVNPMSRSAELEYIRSDTDAKIICHGAELCEVVAPLLEAGKFECALLADYAQMANPNYDLPLPKGLQKRDLIPLTAKGFTLWQSVIDSHSGAEPATISPDDLAVIPYSSGTTGQPKGCMHSHRTVMVTAVGGVQWYSMDENCVSLATMPMFHVTGMQAVMNGPVYAGGTVVIMTRWDRRIAAELIQRYGVTRWRSIAAMAIDFANMPDLERYDLSSLRAIGGGGAAMPAPVAHRLKTITGLDYIEGYGLSETMAATHINPVEDARPQCLGIPVFDVDACVWSPQSSAKLGANEVGEILLTGPQLFLGYWQRPKETEEVFVTVDGTRYLRTGDMGYVDEDGYFYMVDRLKRMINAAGFKVWPAEVEAIMHGHPEIAEVCVIGITDTRRGETAKAVIVPVDRENPPDPADIIKWCKTNMAAYKCPTHIEFVTNLPKSGSSKVLWRELTEQARQSE
;
A
#
# COMPACT_ATOMS: atom_id res chain seq x y z
N MET A 1 15.13 28.28 -11.05
CA MET A 1 16.26 27.41 -11.49
C MET A 1 15.68 26.13 -12.05
N THR A 2 16.21 25.63 -13.16
CA THR A 2 15.77 24.33 -13.71
C THR A 2 16.24 23.23 -12.75
N PRO A 3 15.36 22.31 -12.28
CA PRO A 3 15.75 21.23 -11.39
C PRO A 3 16.91 20.43 -11.99
N ARG A 4 17.91 20.11 -11.18
CA ARG A 4 19.07 19.29 -11.59
C ARG A 4 18.82 17.79 -11.43
N ALA A 5 17.66 17.40 -10.83
CA ALA A 5 17.29 16.00 -10.69
C ALA A 5 17.33 15.29 -12.05
N LYS A 6 17.98 14.14 -12.07
CA LYS A 6 18.09 13.34 -13.29
C LYS A 6 16.79 12.56 -13.50
N TRP A 7 16.03 12.95 -14.50
CA TRP A 7 14.94 12.12 -14.99
C TRP A 7 15.51 10.77 -15.48
N PRO A 8 14.82 9.64 -15.24
CA PRO A 8 15.33 8.33 -15.66
C PRO A 8 15.67 8.29 -17.16
N SER A 9 16.83 7.74 -17.50
CA SER A 9 17.31 7.68 -18.87
C SER A 9 16.36 6.88 -19.76
N GLY A 10 16.07 7.42 -20.94
CA GLY A 10 15.19 6.76 -21.92
C GLY A 10 13.70 6.79 -21.59
N VAL A 11 13.30 7.40 -20.47
CA VAL A 11 11.89 7.53 -20.07
C VAL A 11 11.33 8.87 -20.58
N ALA A 12 10.18 8.83 -21.27
CA ALA A 12 9.48 10.03 -21.70
C ALA A 12 9.08 10.89 -20.47
N LYS A 13 8.96 12.21 -20.64
CA LYS A 13 8.54 13.10 -19.54
C LYS A 13 7.03 13.14 -19.33
N THR A 14 6.28 12.81 -20.35
CA THR A 14 4.81 12.75 -20.35
C THR A 14 4.34 11.33 -20.57
N LEU A 15 3.20 10.98 -20.01
CA LEU A 15 2.66 9.63 -20.05
C LEU A 15 1.61 9.49 -21.15
N ALA A 16 1.89 8.65 -22.16
CA ALA A 16 0.88 8.23 -23.11
C ALA A 16 0.06 7.07 -22.54
N LEU A 17 -1.20 7.32 -22.22
CA LEU A 17 -2.12 6.29 -21.71
C LEU A 17 -2.90 5.64 -22.86
N PRO A 18 -3.08 4.32 -22.85
CA PRO A 18 -4.03 3.68 -23.75
C PRO A 18 -5.47 4.02 -23.33
N GLU A 19 -6.32 4.31 -24.33
CA GLU A 19 -7.75 4.57 -24.13
C GLU A 19 -8.51 3.27 -23.91
N GLN A 20 -8.30 2.65 -22.74
CA GLN A 20 -8.89 1.36 -22.39
C GLN A 20 -9.13 1.22 -20.88
N THR A 21 -9.95 0.24 -20.49
CA THR A 21 -10.22 -0.08 -19.10
C THR A 21 -9.13 -0.97 -18.50
N LEU A 22 -9.11 -1.11 -17.18
CA LEU A 22 -8.13 -1.99 -16.50
C LEU A 22 -8.31 -3.47 -16.89
N ALA A 23 -9.55 -3.93 -17.09
CA ALA A 23 -9.79 -5.30 -17.55
C ALA A 23 -9.20 -5.55 -18.94
N ALA A 24 -9.24 -4.55 -19.80
CA ALA A 24 -8.64 -4.64 -21.14
C ALA A 24 -7.11 -4.85 -21.11
N ASN A 25 -6.42 -4.42 -20.04
CA ASN A 25 -4.98 -4.72 -19.87
C ASN A 25 -4.72 -6.22 -19.77
N LEU A 26 -5.52 -6.93 -18.93
CA LEU A 26 -5.40 -8.36 -18.79
C LEU A 26 -5.74 -9.08 -20.11
N ILE A 27 -6.81 -8.65 -20.77
CA ILE A 27 -7.21 -9.21 -22.08
C ILE A 27 -6.09 -9.03 -23.10
N ALA A 28 -5.48 -7.84 -23.17
CA ALA A 28 -4.36 -7.56 -24.08
C ALA A 28 -3.13 -8.42 -23.77
N SER A 29 -2.79 -8.56 -22.48
CA SER A 29 -1.67 -9.41 -22.04
C SER A 29 -1.95 -10.90 -22.31
N ALA A 30 -3.17 -11.39 -22.08
CA ALA A 30 -3.55 -12.75 -22.38
C ALA A 30 -3.50 -13.05 -23.89
N ARG A 31 -3.94 -12.12 -24.73
CA ARG A 31 -3.83 -12.25 -26.20
C ARG A 31 -2.39 -12.32 -26.68
N LYS A 32 -1.50 -11.52 -26.09
CA LYS A 32 -0.09 -11.43 -26.49
C LYS A 32 0.77 -12.54 -25.89
N PHE A 33 0.47 -12.96 -24.67
CA PHE A 33 1.31 -13.82 -23.84
C PHE A 33 0.55 -15.02 -23.27
N ALA A 34 -0.42 -15.59 -24.00
CA ALA A 34 -1.36 -16.60 -23.53
C ALA A 34 -0.74 -17.70 -22.65
N GLN A 35 0.38 -18.27 -23.08
CA GLN A 35 1.04 -19.40 -22.41
C GLN A 35 2.16 -18.99 -21.45
N ARG A 36 2.39 -17.69 -21.26
CA ARG A 36 3.36 -17.24 -20.25
C ARG A 36 2.72 -17.29 -18.86
N THR A 37 3.52 -17.66 -17.88
CA THR A 37 3.09 -17.66 -16.49
C THR A 37 2.73 -16.24 -16.05
N ALA A 38 1.49 -16.02 -15.68
CA ALA A 38 0.99 -14.77 -15.11
C ALA A 38 1.14 -14.76 -13.58
N ILE A 39 0.82 -15.90 -12.94
CA ILE A 39 0.84 -16.03 -11.47
C ILE A 39 1.57 -17.30 -11.07
N ILE A 40 2.42 -17.17 -10.04
CA ILE A 40 2.98 -18.29 -9.29
C ILE A 40 2.47 -18.18 -7.84
N PHE A 41 1.87 -19.27 -7.34
CA PHE A 41 1.31 -19.31 -6.00
C PHE A 41 1.55 -20.67 -5.36
N HIS A 42 2.36 -20.72 -4.30
CA HIS A 42 2.71 -21.96 -3.58
C HIS A 42 2.98 -23.13 -4.53
N GLY A 43 3.90 -22.94 -5.48
CA GLY A 43 4.32 -23.96 -6.44
C GLY A 43 3.34 -24.25 -7.58
N ALA A 44 2.14 -23.66 -7.60
CA ALA A 44 1.25 -23.71 -8.75
C ALA A 44 1.53 -22.55 -9.70
N HIS A 45 1.42 -22.83 -11.01
CA HIS A 45 1.65 -21.87 -12.09
C HIS A 45 0.36 -21.68 -12.89
N TYR A 46 -0.03 -20.43 -13.09
CA TYR A 46 -1.19 -20.05 -13.89
C TYR A 46 -0.71 -19.16 -15.03
N ASP A 47 -0.97 -19.58 -16.27
CA ASP A 47 -0.69 -18.77 -17.43
C ASP A 47 -1.75 -17.67 -17.64
N TYR A 48 -1.47 -16.74 -18.55
CA TYR A 48 -2.38 -15.63 -18.83
C TYR A 48 -3.71 -16.08 -19.42
N GLN A 49 -3.72 -17.17 -20.22
CA GLN A 49 -4.97 -17.72 -20.77
C GLN A 49 -5.86 -18.27 -19.66
N THR A 50 -5.29 -19.06 -18.75
CA THR A 50 -6.01 -19.62 -17.59
C THR A 50 -6.52 -18.52 -16.68
N LEU A 51 -5.69 -17.46 -16.45
CA LEU A 51 -6.10 -16.32 -15.65
C LEU A 51 -7.29 -15.61 -16.26
N LEU A 52 -7.27 -15.34 -17.57
CA LEU A 52 -8.36 -14.67 -18.28
C LEU A 52 -9.64 -15.53 -18.27
N ASP A 53 -9.53 -16.84 -18.55
CA ASP A 53 -10.67 -17.76 -18.52
C ASP A 53 -11.41 -17.75 -17.17
N GLN A 54 -10.64 -17.76 -16.06
CA GLN A 54 -11.23 -17.69 -14.73
C GLN A 54 -11.85 -16.31 -14.43
N VAL A 55 -11.27 -15.23 -14.92
CA VAL A 55 -11.83 -13.88 -14.83
C VAL A 55 -13.15 -13.78 -15.59
N GLU A 56 -13.22 -14.29 -16.83
CA GLU A 56 -14.42 -14.29 -17.65
C GLU A 56 -15.55 -15.11 -17.01
N LYS A 57 -15.22 -16.31 -16.47
CA LYS A 57 -16.19 -17.16 -15.76
C LYS A 57 -16.78 -16.49 -14.52
N LEU A 58 -15.93 -15.91 -13.69
CA LEU A 58 -16.40 -15.18 -12.50
C LEU A 58 -17.18 -13.92 -12.88
N SER A 59 -16.76 -13.22 -13.93
CA SER A 59 -17.50 -12.09 -14.49
C SER A 59 -18.89 -12.50 -14.98
N GLY A 60 -18.98 -13.64 -15.69
CA GLY A 60 -20.25 -14.21 -16.14
C GLY A 60 -21.22 -14.51 -14.99
N TYR A 61 -20.71 -15.07 -13.90
CA TYR A 61 -21.49 -15.27 -12.68
C TYR A 61 -21.98 -13.96 -12.08
N LEU A 62 -21.10 -12.95 -11.97
CA LEU A 62 -21.47 -11.65 -11.42
C LEU A 62 -22.55 -10.95 -12.28
N GLN A 63 -22.39 -10.96 -13.61
CA GLN A 63 -23.35 -10.32 -14.52
C GLN A 63 -24.68 -11.07 -14.59
N HIS A 64 -24.66 -12.38 -14.81
CA HIS A 64 -25.85 -13.14 -15.17
C HIS A 64 -26.55 -13.78 -13.98
N SER A 65 -25.81 -14.25 -12.98
CA SER A 65 -26.40 -14.90 -11.82
C SER A 65 -26.67 -13.95 -10.67
N GLN A 66 -25.80 -12.93 -10.49
CA GLN A 66 -25.97 -11.94 -9.44
C GLN A 66 -26.57 -10.62 -9.94
N GLY A 67 -26.73 -10.45 -11.25
CA GLY A 67 -27.32 -9.26 -11.85
C GLY A 67 -26.51 -7.99 -11.64
N LEU A 68 -25.18 -8.10 -11.45
CA LEU A 68 -24.27 -6.98 -11.29
C LEU A 68 -24.35 -6.04 -12.49
N LYS A 69 -24.55 -4.77 -12.23
CA LYS A 69 -24.62 -3.72 -13.25
C LYS A 69 -23.36 -2.84 -13.22
N PRO A 70 -23.02 -2.19 -14.34
CA PRO A 70 -21.98 -1.20 -14.36
C PRO A 70 -22.15 -0.16 -13.24
N GLY A 71 -21.07 0.08 -12.49
CA GLY A 71 -21.06 0.98 -11.35
C GLY A 71 -21.47 0.36 -10.00
N ASP A 72 -21.97 -0.87 -9.94
CA ASP A 72 -22.25 -1.55 -8.68
C ASP A 72 -20.95 -1.87 -7.93
N ARG A 73 -20.96 -1.70 -6.62
CA ARG A 73 -19.79 -1.90 -5.74
C ARG A 73 -19.75 -3.34 -5.24
N VAL A 74 -18.57 -3.94 -5.33
CA VAL A 74 -18.29 -5.28 -4.80
C VAL A 74 -17.16 -5.20 -3.80
N LEU A 75 -17.38 -5.69 -2.58
CA LEU A 75 -16.32 -5.76 -1.58
C LEU A 75 -15.35 -6.89 -1.93
N LEU A 76 -14.04 -6.58 -1.93
CA LEU A 76 -12.98 -7.55 -2.11
C LEU A 76 -12.18 -7.66 -0.81
N PHE A 77 -12.50 -8.69 -0.01
CA PHE A 77 -12.03 -8.89 1.35
C PHE A 77 -11.18 -10.16 1.44
N MET A 78 -9.96 -10.09 0.91
CA MET A 78 -9.04 -11.23 0.78
C MET A 78 -7.60 -10.83 1.07
N GLN A 79 -6.80 -11.82 1.50
CA GLN A 79 -5.34 -11.74 1.46
C GLN A 79 -4.82 -11.82 0.01
N ASN A 80 -3.51 -11.54 -0.17
CA ASN A 80 -2.85 -11.77 -1.44
C ASN A 80 -3.02 -13.23 -1.86
N SER A 81 -3.65 -13.45 -2.99
CA SER A 81 -3.94 -14.78 -3.55
C SER A 81 -4.28 -14.67 -5.04
N PRO A 82 -4.23 -15.77 -5.81
CA PRO A 82 -4.73 -15.76 -7.18
C PRO A 82 -6.22 -15.37 -7.24
N GLN A 83 -7.02 -15.81 -6.26
CA GLN A 83 -8.44 -15.48 -6.18
C GLN A 83 -8.67 -13.97 -5.98
N PHE A 84 -7.77 -13.27 -5.27
CA PHE A 84 -7.82 -11.80 -5.20
C PHE A 84 -7.67 -11.19 -6.59
N VAL A 85 -6.65 -11.60 -7.34
CA VAL A 85 -6.35 -11.06 -8.68
C VAL A 85 -7.51 -11.36 -9.63
N ILE A 86 -8.01 -12.61 -9.64
CA ILE A 86 -9.12 -13.02 -10.49
C ILE A 86 -10.39 -12.24 -10.14
N SER A 87 -10.74 -12.12 -8.85
CA SER A 87 -11.93 -11.38 -8.42
C SER A 87 -11.82 -9.89 -8.74
N TYR A 88 -10.63 -9.28 -8.56
CA TYR A 88 -10.39 -7.89 -8.94
C TYR A 88 -10.69 -7.63 -10.41
N TYR A 89 -10.08 -8.42 -11.29
CA TYR A 89 -10.30 -8.26 -12.74
C TYR A 89 -11.70 -8.69 -13.18
N ALA A 90 -12.30 -9.70 -12.54
CA ALA A 90 -13.68 -10.13 -12.87
C ALA A 90 -14.74 -9.07 -12.52
N ILE A 91 -14.59 -8.39 -11.39
CA ILE A 91 -15.47 -7.27 -11.00
C ILE A 91 -15.35 -6.16 -12.04
N LEU A 92 -14.13 -5.77 -12.41
CA LEU A 92 -13.87 -4.72 -13.41
C LEU A 92 -14.36 -5.13 -14.81
N HIS A 93 -14.17 -6.40 -15.18
CA HIS A 93 -14.64 -6.98 -16.44
C HIS A 93 -16.17 -6.97 -16.54
N ALA A 94 -16.84 -7.20 -15.41
CA ALA A 94 -18.30 -7.11 -15.31
C ALA A 94 -18.82 -5.64 -15.24
N GLY A 95 -17.94 -4.65 -15.27
CA GLY A 95 -18.28 -3.23 -15.12
C GLY A 95 -18.52 -2.78 -13.68
N GLY A 96 -18.28 -3.65 -12.70
CA GLY A 96 -18.40 -3.32 -11.28
C GLY A 96 -17.24 -2.48 -10.77
N VAL A 97 -17.44 -1.93 -9.58
CA VAL A 97 -16.44 -1.12 -8.85
C VAL A 97 -15.85 -1.95 -7.71
N VAL A 98 -14.55 -2.13 -7.71
CA VAL A 98 -13.84 -2.84 -6.64
C VAL A 98 -13.74 -1.97 -5.40
N VAL A 99 -14.19 -2.50 -4.27
CA VAL A 99 -13.98 -1.89 -2.95
C VAL A 99 -13.05 -2.81 -2.16
N PRO A 100 -11.72 -2.57 -2.20
CA PRO A 100 -10.77 -3.41 -1.49
C PRO A 100 -10.86 -3.17 0.01
N VAL A 101 -11.02 -4.23 0.78
CA VAL A 101 -11.13 -4.18 2.25
C VAL A 101 -9.91 -4.84 2.88
N ASN A 102 -9.37 -4.22 3.93
CA ASN A 102 -8.26 -4.78 4.69
C ASN A 102 -8.67 -6.10 5.38
N PRO A 103 -8.03 -7.24 5.10
CA PRO A 103 -8.36 -8.53 5.71
C PRO A 103 -8.23 -8.59 7.24
N MET A 104 -7.64 -7.57 7.87
CA MET A 104 -7.59 -7.45 9.32
C MET A 104 -8.82 -6.74 9.92
N SER A 105 -9.69 -6.18 9.10
CA SER A 105 -10.91 -5.51 9.55
C SER A 105 -11.85 -6.45 10.28
N ARG A 106 -12.52 -5.93 11.30
CA ARG A 106 -13.55 -6.63 12.08
C ARG A 106 -14.94 -6.37 11.46
N SER A 107 -15.94 -7.11 11.95
CA SER A 107 -17.32 -7.04 11.40
C SER A 107 -17.91 -5.62 11.41
N ALA A 108 -17.62 -4.81 12.43
CA ALA A 108 -18.10 -3.43 12.50
C ALA A 108 -17.46 -2.52 11.42
N GLU A 109 -16.16 -2.68 11.15
CA GLU A 109 -15.45 -1.94 10.11
C GLU A 109 -15.91 -2.40 8.71
N LEU A 110 -16.11 -3.70 8.54
CA LEU A 110 -16.65 -4.27 7.31
C LEU A 110 -18.06 -3.74 7.03
N GLU A 111 -18.94 -3.72 8.06
CA GLU A 111 -20.31 -3.17 7.94
C GLU A 111 -20.30 -1.67 7.62
N TYR A 112 -19.38 -0.92 8.21
CA TYR A 112 -19.22 0.50 7.88
C TYR A 112 -18.95 0.69 6.37
N ILE A 113 -17.95 -0.02 5.82
CA ILE A 113 -17.58 0.09 4.39
C ILE A 113 -18.74 -0.40 3.50
N ARG A 114 -19.36 -1.54 3.86
CA ARG A 114 -20.52 -2.09 3.15
C ARG A 114 -21.66 -1.08 3.10
N SER A 115 -22.01 -0.50 4.24
CA SER A 115 -23.11 0.47 4.35
C SER A 115 -22.82 1.77 3.60
N ASP A 116 -21.59 2.27 3.70
CA ASP A 116 -21.16 3.50 3.01
C ASP A 116 -21.19 3.33 1.48
N THR A 117 -20.84 2.14 0.97
CA THR A 117 -20.81 1.84 -0.47
C THR A 117 -22.08 1.22 -1.02
N ASP A 118 -23.03 0.84 -0.15
CA ASP A 118 -24.23 0.05 -0.49
C ASP A 118 -23.86 -1.21 -1.29
N ALA A 119 -22.74 -1.86 -0.91
CA ALA A 119 -22.29 -3.08 -1.57
C ALA A 119 -23.14 -4.28 -1.11
N LYS A 120 -23.63 -5.06 -2.09
CA LYS A 120 -24.49 -6.23 -1.87
C LYS A 120 -23.74 -7.55 -2.07
N ILE A 121 -22.61 -7.50 -2.74
CA ILE A 121 -21.77 -8.65 -3.05
C ILE A 121 -20.43 -8.50 -2.36
N ILE A 122 -19.95 -9.59 -1.77
CA ILE A 122 -18.61 -9.68 -1.19
C ILE A 122 -17.88 -10.91 -1.70
N CYS A 123 -16.62 -10.73 -2.13
CA CYS A 123 -15.67 -11.80 -2.38
C CYS A 123 -14.68 -11.84 -1.20
N HIS A 124 -14.59 -12.95 -0.47
CA HIS A 124 -13.78 -13.02 0.73
C HIS A 124 -13.02 -14.33 0.90
N GLY A 125 -11.94 -14.30 1.69
CA GLY A 125 -11.19 -15.49 2.04
C GLY A 125 -11.92 -16.38 3.07
N ALA A 126 -11.68 -17.68 3.01
CA ALA A 126 -12.29 -18.65 3.93
C ALA A 126 -11.90 -18.39 5.40
N GLU A 127 -10.73 -17.82 5.65
CA GLU A 127 -10.28 -17.45 7.01
C GLU A 127 -11.05 -16.26 7.59
N LEU A 128 -11.84 -15.56 6.78
CA LEU A 128 -12.62 -14.38 7.17
C LEU A 128 -14.11 -14.68 7.36
N CYS A 129 -14.52 -15.94 7.27
CA CYS A 129 -15.93 -16.35 7.41
C CYS A 129 -16.57 -15.87 8.72
N GLU A 130 -15.84 -15.91 9.83
CA GLU A 130 -16.36 -15.47 11.14
C GLU A 130 -16.66 -13.96 11.17
N VAL A 131 -15.97 -13.17 10.34
CA VAL A 131 -16.19 -11.73 10.22
C VAL A 131 -17.41 -11.45 9.33
N VAL A 132 -17.58 -12.25 8.25
CA VAL A 132 -18.63 -12.04 7.24
C VAL A 132 -19.96 -12.68 7.66
N ALA A 133 -19.95 -13.83 8.32
CA ALA A 133 -21.15 -14.61 8.66
C ALA A 133 -22.24 -13.80 9.38
N PRO A 134 -21.94 -12.97 10.39
CA PRO A 134 -22.98 -12.18 11.07
C PRO A 134 -23.71 -11.21 10.12
N LEU A 135 -22.99 -10.66 9.13
CA LEU A 135 -23.56 -9.75 8.16
C LEU A 135 -24.39 -10.48 7.09
N LEU A 136 -23.94 -11.67 6.69
CA LEU A 136 -24.70 -12.52 5.76
C LEU A 136 -26.00 -13.03 6.42
N GLU A 137 -25.94 -13.51 7.64
CA GLU A 137 -27.10 -13.97 8.43
C GLU A 137 -28.11 -12.83 8.67
N ALA A 138 -27.62 -11.60 8.83
CA ALA A 138 -28.45 -10.40 8.95
C ALA A 138 -29.02 -9.90 7.58
N GLY A 139 -28.80 -10.62 6.48
CA GLY A 139 -29.27 -10.24 5.15
C GLY A 139 -28.63 -8.98 4.57
N LYS A 140 -27.41 -8.64 5.05
CA LYS A 140 -26.67 -7.45 4.59
C LYS A 140 -25.98 -7.67 3.24
N PHE A 141 -25.70 -8.91 2.87
CA PHE A 141 -25.19 -9.32 1.58
C PHE A 141 -26.22 -10.20 0.86
N GLU A 142 -26.39 -9.96 -0.44
CA GLU A 142 -27.16 -10.82 -1.33
C GLU A 142 -26.31 -12.02 -1.79
N CYS A 143 -24.98 -11.83 -1.88
CA CYS A 143 -24.04 -12.87 -2.25
C CYS A 143 -22.72 -12.72 -1.46
N ALA A 144 -22.24 -13.81 -0.87
CA ALA A 144 -20.94 -13.90 -0.25
C ALA A 144 -20.15 -15.06 -0.90
N LEU A 145 -19.20 -14.70 -1.77
CA LEU A 145 -18.32 -15.61 -2.48
C LEU A 145 -17.11 -15.94 -1.59
N LEU A 146 -16.99 -17.20 -1.22
CA LEU A 146 -15.95 -17.71 -0.35
C LEU A 146 -14.85 -18.39 -1.15
N ALA A 147 -13.63 -17.87 -1.05
CA ALA A 147 -12.42 -18.39 -1.66
C ALA A 147 -11.55 -19.14 -0.64
N ASP A 148 -11.21 -20.40 -0.91
CA ASP A 148 -10.19 -21.13 -0.17
C ASP A 148 -8.89 -21.10 -0.99
N TYR A 149 -7.90 -20.37 -0.48
CA TYR A 149 -6.63 -20.19 -1.18
C TYR A 149 -5.85 -21.50 -1.39
N ALA A 150 -6.03 -22.48 -0.50
CA ALA A 150 -5.40 -23.79 -0.61
C ALA A 150 -5.79 -24.53 -1.90
N GLN A 151 -6.96 -24.24 -2.47
CA GLN A 151 -7.43 -24.85 -3.72
C GLN A 151 -6.59 -24.45 -4.93
N MET A 152 -5.91 -23.30 -4.86
CA MET A 152 -5.02 -22.83 -5.94
C MET A 152 -3.54 -23.05 -5.64
N ALA A 153 -3.18 -23.70 -4.56
CA ALA A 153 -1.81 -24.08 -4.25
C ALA A 153 -1.49 -25.48 -4.83
N ASN A 154 -0.22 -25.71 -5.14
CA ASN A 154 0.24 -27.06 -5.48
C ASN A 154 0.23 -27.92 -4.19
N PRO A 155 -0.51 -29.05 -4.16
CA PRO A 155 -0.60 -29.89 -2.97
C PRO A 155 0.74 -30.54 -2.57
N ASN A 156 1.71 -30.61 -3.50
CA ASN A 156 3.04 -31.17 -3.28
C ASN A 156 4.10 -30.07 -3.08
N TYR A 157 3.70 -28.84 -2.72
CA TYR A 157 4.64 -27.75 -2.51
C TYR A 157 5.49 -28.01 -1.27
N ASP A 158 6.80 -27.89 -1.40
CA ASP A 158 7.79 -28.26 -0.40
C ASP A 158 8.04 -27.19 0.68
N LEU A 159 7.62 -25.92 0.41
CA LEU A 159 7.72 -24.86 1.41
C LEU A 159 6.47 -24.81 2.29
N PRO A 160 6.62 -24.40 3.57
CA PRO A 160 5.50 -24.36 4.49
C PRO A 160 4.43 -23.36 4.06
N LEU A 161 3.18 -23.78 4.08
CA LEU A 161 2.04 -22.89 3.89
C LEU A 161 1.82 -22.05 5.16
N PRO A 162 1.52 -20.76 5.03
CA PRO A 162 1.16 -19.92 6.17
C PRO A 162 -0.01 -20.50 6.97
N LYS A 163 -0.01 -20.30 8.28
CA LYS A 163 -1.16 -20.66 9.12
C LYS A 163 -2.43 -19.99 8.57
N GLY A 164 -3.48 -20.78 8.34
CA GLY A 164 -4.73 -20.32 7.75
C GLY A 164 -4.90 -20.59 6.25
N LEU A 165 -3.83 -21.03 5.54
CA LEU A 165 -3.92 -21.51 4.16
C LEU A 165 -4.01 -23.05 4.06
N GLN A 166 -4.18 -23.75 5.18
CA GLN A 166 -4.40 -25.20 5.17
C GLN A 166 -5.79 -25.51 4.61
N LYS A 167 -5.88 -26.62 3.86
CA LYS A 167 -7.13 -27.10 3.28
C LYS A 167 -8.21 -27.20 4.36
N ARG A 168 -9.39 -26.66 4.09
CA ARG A 168 -10.52 -26.61 5.01
C ARG A 168 -11.68 -27.45 4.50
N ASP A 169 -12.48 -27.97 5.42
CA ASP A 169 -13.80 -28.50 5.08
C ASP A 169 -14.77 -27.31 4.92
N LEU A 170 -15.21 -27.08 3.69
CA LEU A 170 -16.08 -25.96 3.34
C LEU A 170 -17.58 -26.32 3.38
N ILE A 171 -17.93 -27.62 3.52
CA ILE A 171 -19.33 -28.09 3.52
C ILE A 171 -20.17 -27.40 4.62
N PRO A 172 -19.69 -27.23 5.86
CA PRO A 172 -20.45 -26.51 6.88
C PRO A 172 -20.70 -25.04 6.55
N LEU A 173 -19.87 -24.43 5.70
CA LEU A 173 -19.98 -23.02 5.32
C LEU A 173 -21.03 -22.81 4.22
N THR A 174 -21.20 -23.76 3.29
CA THR A 174 -22.30 -23.71 2.32
C THR A 174 -23.67 -23.78 2.97
N ALA A 175 -23.80 -24.55 4.05
CA ALA A 175 -25.03 -24.60 4.85
C ALA A 175 -25.36 -23.26 5.54
N LYS A 176 -24.38 -22.36 5.68
CA LYS A 176 -24.56 -20.99 6.20
C LYS A 176 -24.87 -19.94 5.12
N GLY A 177 -25.08 -20.34 3.87
CA GLY A 177 -25.43 -19.45 2.77
C GLY A 177 -24.23 -18.88 1.99
N PHE A 178 -23.00 -19.33 2.26
CA PHE A 178 -21.84 -18.95 1.45
C PHE A 178 -21.82 -19.67 0.11
N THR A 179 -21.50 -18.95 -0.95
CA THR A 179 -21.25 -19.52 -2.28
C THR A 179 -19.75 -19.83 -2.44
N LEU A 180 -19.43 -21.07 -2.79
CA LEU A 180 -18.02 -21.43 -3.00
C LEU A 180 -17.50 -20.84 -4.31
N TRP A 181 -16.41 -20.10 -4.22
CA TRP A 181 -15.74 -19.48 -5.37
C TRP A 181 -15.36 -20.51 -6.44
N GLN A 182 -14.79 -21.66 -6.03
CA GLN A 182 -14.39 -22.72 -6.97
C GLN A 182 -15.60 -23.31 -7.72
N SER A 183 -16.72 -23.50 -7.04
CA SER A 183 -17.93 -24.01 -7.69
C SER A 183 -18.45 -23.06 -8.77
N VAL A 184 -18.27 -21.76 -8.58
CA VAL A 184 -18.61 -20.74 -9.59
C VAL A 184 -17.70 -20.88 -10.80
N ILE A 185 -16.39 -21.00 -10.60
CA ILE A 185 -15.40 -21.15 -11.69
C ILE A 185 -15.66 -22.44 -12.49
N ASP A 186 -16.05 -23.52 -11.81
CA ASP A 186 -16.26 -24.84 -12.45
C ASP A 186 -17.58 -24.92 -13.23
N SER A 187 -18.60 -24.15 -12.84
CA SER A 187 -19.98 -24.29 -13.35
C SER A 187 -20.45 -23.18 -14.30
N HIS A 188 -19.73 -22.06 -14.38
CA HIS A 188 -20.16 -20.93 -15.20
C HIS A 188 -19.33 -20.78 -16.47
N SER A 189 -20.01 -20.36 -17.54
CA SER A 189 -19.39 -19.93 -18.78
C SER A 189 -18.84 -18.52 -18.66
N GLY A 190 -17.82 -18.19 -19.42
CA GLY A 190 -17.30 -16.84 -19.53
C GLY A 190 -18.34 -15.86 -20.09
N ALA A 191 -18.17 -14.59 -19.80
CA ALA A 191 -18.94 -13.49 -20.36
C ALA A 191 -18.03 -12.51 -21.09
N GLU A 192 -18.61 -11.76 -22.02
CA GLU A 192 -17.93 -10.62 -22.64
C GLU A 192 -17.73 -9.47 -21.63
N PRO A 193 -16.72 -8.64 -21.81
CA PRO A 193 -16.50 -7.49 -20.95
C PRO A 193 -17.66 -6.50 -21.07
N ALA A 194 -18.05 -5.91 -19.95
CA ALA A 194 -19.04 -4.85 -19.96
C ALA A 194 -18.56 -3.63 -20.77
N THR A 195 -19.50 -3.01 -21.50
CA THR A 195 -19.22 -1.78 -22.24
C THR A 195 -19.23 -0.60 -21.29
N ILE A 196 -18.05 -0.14 -20.91
CA ILE A 196 -17.81 0.98 -19.99
C ILE A 196 -16.68 1.88 -20.49
N SER A 197 -16.63 3.10 -19.98
CA SER A 197 -15.61 4.11 -20.31
C SER A 197 -14.37 3.98 -19.42
N PRO A 198 -13.17 4.35 -19.89
CA PRO A 198 -12.02 4.57 -19.03
C PRO A 198 -12.24 5.60 -17.90
N ASP A 199 -13.20 6.49 -18.06
CA ASP A 199 -13.55 7.51 -17.07
C ASP A 199 -14.59 7.04 -16.05
N ASP A 200 -15.18 5.85 -16.24
CA ASP A 200 -16.08 5.24 -15.26
C ASP A 200 -15.30 4.81 -14.01
N LEU A 201 -16.01 4.78 -12.89
CA LEU A 201 -15.44 4.43 -11.59
C LEU A 201 -14.98 2.96 -11.59
N ALA A 202 -13.75 2.73 -11.11
CA ALA A 202 -13.13 1.41 -11.10
C ALA A 202 -12.88 0.89 -9.68
N VAL A 203 -12.31 1.74 -8.81
CA VAL A 203 -11.85 1.30 -7.48
C VAL A 203 -12.14 2.38 -6.43
N ILE A 204 -12.57 1.96 -5.25
CA ILE A 204 -12.76 2.84 -4.08
C ILE A 204 -11.91 2.30 -2.91
N PRO A 205 -10.59 2.55 -2.87
CA PRO A 205 -9.79 2.23 -1.70
C PRO A 205 -10.14 3.18 -0.54
N TYR A 206 -10.23 2.63 0.68
CA TYR A 206 -10.50 3.42 1.86
C TYR A 206 -9.20 3.92 2.49
N SER A 207 -9.09 5.24 2.66
CA SER A 207 -8.01 5.86 3.42
C SER A 207 -8.29 5.77 4.93
N SER A 208 -7.24 5.62 5.74
CA SER A 208 -7.35 5.57 7.21
C SER A 208 -7.76 6.92 7.85
N GLY A 209 -8.19 7.87 7.05
CA GLY A 209 -8.67 9.20 7.44
C GLY A 209 -7.84 9.87 8.57
N THR A 210 -7.45 11.12 8.38
CA THR A 210 -6.76 11.88 9.44
C THR A 210 -7.71 12.44 10.50
N THR A 211 -9.03 12.27 10.34
CA THR A 211 -10.05 12.99 11.13
C THR A 211 -11.17 12.11 11.69
N GLY A 212 -11.08 10.80 11.64
CA GLY A 212 -12.16 9.92 12.10
C GLY A 212 -12.36 8.67 11.24
N GLN A 213 -13.58 8.42 10.81
CA GLN A 213 -13.95 7.24 10.01
C GLN A 213 -13.21 7.21 8.67
N PRO A 214 -12.83 6.02 8.18
CA PRO A 214 -12.20 5.85 6.85
C PRO A 214 -13.07 6.44 5.74
N LYS A 215 -12.42 6.99 4.70
CA LYS A 215 -13.10 7.60 3.55
C LYS A 215 -12.75 6.86 2.28
N GLY A 216 -13.73 6.54 1.45
CA GLY A 216 -13.52 5.91 0.16
C GLY A 216 -13.00 6.91 -0.88
N CYS A 217 -11.83 6.66 -1.46
CA CYS A 217 -11.24 7.48 -2.52
C CYS A 217 -11.72 6.96 -3.88
N MET A 218 -12.47 7.77 -4.63
CA MET A 218 -13.00 7.37 -5.94
C MET A 218 -11.93 7.45 -7.02
N HIS A 219 -11.66 6.34 -7.69
CA HIS A 219 -10.75 6.28 -8.83
C HIS A 219 -11.41 5.69 -10.06
N SER A 220 -11.29 6.37 -11.21
CA SER A 220 -11.70 5.83 -12.51
C SER A 220 -10.66 4.83 -13.03
N HIS A 221 -11.01 4.07 -14.06
CA HIS A 221 -10.02 3.24 -14.76
C HIS A 221 -8.84 4.08 -15.23
N ARG A 222 -9.07 5.29 -15.75
CA ARG A 222 -8.03 6.21 -16.23
C ARG A 222 -7.07 6.61 -15.10
N THR A 223 -7.55 7.04 -13.94
CA THR A 223 -6.68 7.46 -12.83
C THR A 223 -5.83 6.31 -12.29
N VAL A 224 -6.38 5.09 -12.28
CA VAL A 224 -5.63 3.86 -11.91
C VAL A 224 -4.58 3.53 -12.96
N MET A 225 -4.90 3.70 -14.26
CA MET A 225 -3.96 3.46 -15.37
C MET A 225 -2.73 4.35 -15.31
N VAL A 226 -2.85 5.61 -14.88
CA VAL A 226 -1.72 6.55 -14.78
C VAL A 226 -0.58 5.92 -13.96
N THR A 227 -0.89 5.42 -12.77
CA THR A 227 0.16 4.88 -11.89
C THR A 227 0.59 3.47 -12.27
N ALA A 228 -0.29 2.65 -12.89
CA ALA A 228 0.08 1.35 -13.41
C ALA A 228 1.07 1.47 -14.60
N VAL A 229 0.70 2.23 -15.63
CA VAL A 229 1.53 2.46 -16.82
C VAL A 229 2.78 3.28 -16.47
N GLY A 230 2.61 4.33 -15.64
CA GLY A 230 3.72 5.14 -15.15
C GLY A 230 4.77 4.31 -14.43
N GLY A 231 4.35 3.40 -13.54
CA GLY A 231 5.26 2.47 -12.87
C GLY A 231 6.01 1.54 -13.83
N VAL A 232 5.31 1.03 -14.86
CA VAL A 232 5.93 0.20 -15.90
C VAL A 232 6.99 0.98 -16.67
N GLN A 233 6.69 2.20 -17.07
CA GLN A 233 7.65 3.04 -17.81
C GLN A 233 8.82 3.52 -16.93
N TRP A 234 8.55 3.94 -15.69
CA TRP A 234 9.59 4.42 -14.77
C TRP A 234 10.68 3.38 -14.49
N TYR A 235 10.26 2.12 -14.37
CA TYR A 235 11.16 1.02 -14.08
C TYR A 235 11.53 0.18 -15.30
N SER A 236 11.15 0.60 -16.50
CA SER A 236 11.37 -0.15 -17.76
C SER A 236 10.95 -1.62 -17.61
N MET A 237 9.73 -1.85 -17.12
CA MET A 237 9.20 -3.22 -16.99
C MET A 237 8.74 -3.74 -18.34
N ASP A 238 9.08 -4.99 -18.60
CA ASP A 238 8.66 -5.77 -19.76
C ASP A 238 8.06 -7.12 -19.34
N GLU A 239 7.75 -7.95 -20.29
CA GLU A 239 7.23 -9.30 -20.07
C GLU A 239 8.18 -10.23 -19.30
N ASN A 240 9.46 -9.91 -19.17
CA ASN A 240 10.43 -10.67 -18.39
C ASN A 240 10.47 -10.24 -16.92
N CYS A 241 9.59 -9.29 -16.53
CA CYS A 241 9.42 -8.90 -15.14
C CYS A 241 8.86 -10.07 -14.32
N VAL A 242 9.56 -10.45 -13.26
CA VAL A 242 9.06 -11.36 -12.23
C VAL A 242 8.97 -10.58 -10.92
N SER A 243 7.75 -10.29 -10.50
CA SER A 243 7.47 -9.42 -9.35
C SER A 243 7.11 -10.24 -8.12
N LEU A 244 7.82 -10.06 -6.99
CA LEU A 244 7.45 -10.67 -5.71
C LEU A 244 6.38 -9.83 -5.02
N ALA A 245 5.18 -10.37 -4.91
CA ALA A 245 4.02 -9.69 -4.34
C ALA A 245 3.90 -9.92 -2.83
N THR A 246 4.72 -9.21 -2.06
CA THR A 246 4.67 -9.19 -0.58
C THR A 246 3.79 -8.06 -0.04
N MET A 247 3.61 -7.00 -0.82
CA MET A 247 2.77 -5.87 -0.42
C MET A 247 1.29 -6.22 -0.54
N PRO A 248 0.45 -5.78 0.41
CA PRO A 248 -0.99 -6.06 0.36
C PRO A 248 -1.65 -5.51 -0.90
N MET A 249 -2.28 -6.38 -1.70
CA MET A 249 -2.98 -5.99 -2.93
C MET A 249 -4.24 -5.17 -2.67
N PHE A 250 -4.82 -5.23 -1.47
CA PHE A 250 -5.94 -4.38 -1.08
C PHE A 250 -5.54 -2.90 -0.88
N HIS A 251 -4.25 -2.61 -0.75
CA HIS A 251 -3.72 -1.26 -0.63
C HIS A 251 -3.22 -0.76 -1.99
N VAL A 252 -3.43 0.53 -2.28
CA VAL A 252 -3.09 1.13 -3.59
C VAL A 252 -1.66 0.85 -4.06
N THR A 253 -0.68 0.84 -3.17
CA THR A 253 0.72 0.56 -3.55
C THR A 253 0.91 -0.89 -4.00
N GLY A 254 0.35 -1.86 -3.25
CA GLY A 254 0.38 -3.26 -3.64
C GLY A 254 -0.42 -3.50 -4.92
N MET A 255 -1.62 -2.96 -5.00
CA MET A 255 -2.48 -3.05 -6.17
C MET A 255 -1.76 -2.62 -7.45
N GLN A 256 -1.03 -1.50 -7.41
CA GLN A 256 -0.33 -0.98 -8.59
C GLN A 256 1.01 -1.68 -8.84
N ALA A 257 1.87 -1.73 -7.82
CA ALA A 257 3.26 -2.13 -8.01
C ALA A 257 3.45 -3.64 -8.19
N VAL A 258 2.58 -4.47 -7.59
CA VAL A 258 2.77 -5.93 -7.63
C VAL A 258 1.64 -6.69 -8.34
N MET A 259 0.61 -5.99 -8.84
CA MET A 259 -0.50 -6.58 -9.59
C MET A 259 -0.73 -5.87 -10.93
N ASN A 260 -1.28 -4.64 -10.94
CA ASN A 260 -1.66 -3.96 -12.18
C ASN A 260 -0.47 -3.68 -13.12
N GLY A 261 0.66 -3.22 -12.58
CA GLY A 261 1.87 -2.96 -13.38
C GLY A 261 2.42 -4.22 -14.05
N PRO A 262 2.74 -5.29 -13.29
CA PRO A 262 3.19 -6.56 -13.89
C PRO A 262 2.21 -7.15 -14.89
N VAL A 263 0.89 -7.15 -14.62
CA VAL A 263 -0.12 -7.63 -15.57
C VAL A 263 -0.13 -6.81 -16.85
N TYR A 264 -0.05 -5.47 -16.76
CA TYR A 264 0.06 -4.60 -17.94
C TYR A 264 1.32 -4.87 -18.77
N ALA A 265 2.43 -5.16 -18.11
CA ALA A 265 3.70 -5.49 -18.78
C ALA A 265 3.74 -6.91 -19.39
N GLY A 266 2.79 -7.79 -19.05
CA GLY A 266 2.84 -9.22 -19.41
C GLY A 266 3.82 -10.03 -18.57
N GLY A 267 4.20 -9.54 -17.39
CA GLY A 267 5.14 -10.16 -16.46
C GLY A 267 4.50 -11.22 -15.56
N THR A 268 5.31 -11.81 -14.70
CA THR A 268 4.89 -12.83 -13.72
C THR A 268 4.78 -12.24 -12.33
N VAL A 269 3.71 -12.58 -11.60
CA VAL A 269 3.47 -12.23 -10.21
C VAL A 269 3.68 -13.46 -9.33
N VAL A 270 4.72 -13.46 -8.51
CA VAL A 270 4.96 -14.49 -7.47
C VAL A 270 4.26 -14.02 -6.19
N ILE A 271 3.13 -14.65 -5.87
CA ILE A 271 2.28 -14.21 -4.77
C ILE A 271 2.72 -14.84 -3.45
N MET A 272 2.92 -13.96 -2.47
CA MET A 272 3.17 -14.31 -1.09
C MET A 272 2.02 -13.78 -0.22
N THR A 273 1.27 -14.67 0.42
CA THR A 273 0.06 -14.30 1.19
C THR A 273 0.40 -13.60 2.50
N ARG A 274 1.46 -14.05 3.17
CA ARG A 274 1.95 -13.47 4.42
C ARG A 274 3.46 -13.35 4.37
N TRP A 275 3.97 -12.28 4.96
CA TRP A 275 5.40 -12.05 5.03
C TRP A 275 6.12 -13.12 5.85
N ASP A 276 7.16 -13.68 5.25
CA ASP A 276 8.20 -14.49 5.89
C ASP A 276 9.50 -14.27 5.11
N ARG A 277 10.53 -13.76 5.78
CA ARG A 277 11.79 -13.37 5.15
C ARG A 277 12.54 -14.53 4.49
N ARG A 278 12.46 -15.76 5.08
CA ARG A 278 13.11 -16.95 4.51
C ARG A 278 12.40 -17.43 3.26
N ILE A 279 11.07 -17.48 3.33
CA ILE A 279 10.25 -17.80 2.16
C ILE A 279 10.48 -16.77 1.05
N ALA A 280 10.57 -15.46 1.40
CA ALA A 280 10.85 -14.42 0.40
C ALA A 280 12.19 -14.64 -0.30
N ALA A 281 13.27 -14.93 0.43
CA ALA A 281 14.58 -15.24 -0.14
C ALA A 281 14.55 -16.49 -1.03
N GLU A 282 13.86 -17.55 -0.59
CA GLU A 282 13.67 -18.78 -1.34
C GLU A 282 12.89 -18.53 -2.65
N LEU A 283 11.81 -17.73 -2.61
CA LEU A 283 11.04 -17.40 -3.80
C LEU A 283 11.85 -16.56 -4.80
N ILE A 284 12.69 -15.64 -4.31
CA ILE A 284 13.58 -14.83 -5.15
C ILE A 284 14.52 -15.74 -5.94
N GLN A 285 15.23 -16.63 -5.25
CA GLN A 285 16.17 -17.57 -5.87
C GLN A 285 15.45 -18.55 -6.81
N ARG A 286 14.35 -19.17 -6.36
CA ARG A 286 13.65 -20.24 -7.04
C ARG A 286 13.01 -19.80 -8.36
N TYR A 287 12.40 -18.61 -8.35
CA TYR A 287 11.63 -18.12 -9.50
C TYR A 287 12.33 -17.00 -10.26
N GLY A 288 13.58 -16.68 -9.91
CA GLY A 288 14.32 -15.61 -10.58
C GLY A 288 13.63 -14.26 -10.48
N VAL A 289 13.16 -13.91 -9.28
CA VAL A 289 12.46 -12.63 -9.05
C VAL A 289 13.35 -11.47 -9.46
N THR A 290 12.84 -10.61 -10.34
CA THR A 290 13.58 -9.44 -10.82
C THR A 290 13.24 -8.17 -10.06
N ARG A 291 12.08 -8.12 -9.39
CA ARG A 291 11.60 -6.93 -8.70
C ARG A 291 10.96 -7.28 -7.37
N TRP A 292 11.39 -6.59 -6.35
CA TRP A 292 10.79 -6.69 -5.03
C TRP A 292 10.44 -5.31 -4.50
N ARG A 293 9.14 -5.06 -4.36
CA ARG A 293 8.59 -3.87 -3.68
C ARG A 293 8.18 -4.26 -2.27
N SER A 294 8.61 -3.48 -1.28
CA SER A 294 8.38 -3.77 0.13
C SER A 294 8.01 -2.52 0.92
N ILE A 295 7.61 -2.71 2.15
CA ILE A 295 7.63 -1.64 3.15
C ILE A 295 8.95 -1.69 3.93
N ALA A 296 9.33 -0.57 4.57
CA ALA A 296 10.58 -0.48 5.32
C ALA A 296 10.74 -1.62 6.35
N ALA A 297 9.66 -1.98 7.07
CA ALA A 297 9.69 -3.07 8.05
C ALA A 297 10.06 -4.44 7.45
N MET A 298 9.53 -4.78 6.26
CA MET A 298 9.89 -6.02 5.57
C MET A 298 11.36 -6.00 5.11
N ALA A 299 11.80 -4.87 4.59
CA ALA A 299 13.17 -4.69 4.11
C ALA A 299 14.18 -4.76 5.27
N ILE A 300 13.85 -4.19 6.42
CA ILE A 300 14.65 -4.28 7.66
C ILE A 300 14.76 -5.74 8.12
N ASP A 301 13.60 -6.43 8.22
CA ASP A 301 13.55 -7.83 8.64
C ASP A 301 14.34 -8.74 7.68
N PHE A 302 14.21 -8.52 6.38
CA PHE A 302 14.97 -9.25 5.35
C PHE A 302 16.48 -8.99 5.45
N ALA A 303 16.90 -7.73 5.51
CA ALA A 303 18.32 -7.36 5.62
C ALA A 303 18.97 -7.89 6.91
N ASN A 304 18.19 -8.07 7.98
CA ASN A 304 18.67 -8.59 9.26
C ASN A 304 18.59 -10.11 9.39
N MET A 305 18.23 -10.82 8.30
CA MET A 305 18.22 -12.29 8.31
C MET A 305 19.66 -12.81 8.45
N PRO A 306 19.95 -13.67 9.45
CA PRO A 306 21.23 -14.33 9.59
C PRO A 306 21.61 -15.17 8.44
N ASP A 307 22.17 -15.54 7.72
CA ASP A 307 22.36 -16.48 6.59
C ASP A 307 21.73 -16.05 5.26
N LEU A 308 21.44 -14.73 5.09
CA LEU A 308 20.90 -14.20 3.84
C LEU A 308 21.84 -14.43 2.63
N GLU A 309 23.13 -14.44 2.88
CA GLU A 309 24.18 -14.70 1.90
C GLU A 309 24.17 -16.12 1.31
N ARG A 310 23.38 -17.05 1.87
CA ARG A 310 23.19 -18.39 1.32
C ARG A 310 22.23 -18.45 0.14
N TYR A 311 21.46 -17.37 -0.06
CA TYR A 311 20.48 -17.29 -1.15
C TYR A 311 21.06 -16.52 -2.33
N ASP A 312 20.77 -17.02 -3.53
CA ASP A 312 21.09 -16.31 -4.76
C ASP A 312 20.06 -15.21 -5.03
N LEU A 313 20.45 -13.98 -4.81
CA LEU A 313 19.64 -12.79 -5.06
C LEU A 313 20.01 -12.06 -6.36
N SER A 314 20.88 -12.64 -7.19
CA SER A 314 21.45 -12.00 -8.38
C SER A 314 20.43 -11.72 -9.49
N SER A 315 19.27 -12.36 -9.43
CA SER A 315 18.15 -12.09 -10.35
C SER A 315 17.48 -10.73 -10.12
N LEU A 316 17.61 -10.16 -8.91
CA LEU A 316 17.02 -8.85 -8.58
C LEU A 316 17.65 -7.75 -9.45
N ARG A 317 16.80 -6.91 -10.03
CA ARG A 317 17.16 -5.72 -10.83
C ARG A 317 16.64 -4.43 -10.21
N ALA A 318 15.62 -4.51 -9.35
CA ALA A 318 15.11 -3.37 -8.61
C ALA A 318 14.51 -3.80 -7.27
N ILE A 319 14.91 -3.08 -6.23
CA ILE A 319 14.32 -3.17 -4.89
C ILE A 319 13.83 -1.78 -4.48
N GLY A 320 12.77 -1.72 -3.71
CA GLY A 320 12.28 -0.42 -3.25
C GLY A 320 10.93 -0.50 -2.56
N GLY A 321 10.39 0.66 -2.23
CA GLY A 321 9.10 0.73 -1.54
C GLY A 321 8.71 2.14 -1.17
N GLY A 322 7.83 2.23 -0.19
CA GLY A 322 7.32 3.51 0.30
C GLY A 322 6.49 3.32 1.56
N GLY A 323 5.79 4.39 1.96
CA GLY A 323 4.93 4.39 3.14
C GLY A 323 5.64 4.75 4.46
N ALA A 324 6.97 4.61 4.52
CA ALA A 324 7.84 5.12 5.57
C ALA A 324 9.25 5.28 4.99
N ALA A 325 10.03 6.20 5.53
CA ALA A 325 11.43 6.40 5.12
C ALA A 325 12.27 5.15 5.47
N MET A 326 13.19 4.79 4.57
CA MET A 326 14.13 3.69 4.79
C MET A 326 15.30 4.18 5.65
N PRO A 327 15.59 3.55 6.80
CA PRO A 327 16.78 3.89 7.57
C PRO A 327 18.05 3.72 6.75
N ALA A 328 18.93 4.73 6.77
CA ALA A 328 20.16 4.73 5.95
C ALA A 328 21.07 3.51 6.18
N PRO A 329 21.28 3.00 7.43
CA PRO A 329 22.07 1.78 7.65
C PRO A 329 21.47 0.55 6.96
N VAL A 330 20.13 0.44 6.94
CA VAL A 330 19.42 -0.69 6.29
C VAL A 330 19.53 -0.60 4.78
N ALA A 331 19.33 0.60 4.22
CA ALA A 331 19.52 0.84 2.78
C ALA A 331 20.95 0.48 2.34
N HIS A 332 21.95 0.88 3.12
CA HIS A 332 23.36 0.53 2.86
C HIS A 332 23.61 -0.99 2.91
N ARG A 333 23.05 -1.67 3.92
CA ARG A 333 23.16 -3.13 4.03
C ARG A 333 22.52 -3.85 2.87
N LEU A 334 21.30 -3.44 2.45
CA LEU A 334 20.64 -3.99 1.27
C LEU A 334 21.49 -3.78 0.02
N LYS A 335 22.09 -2.59 -0.16
CA LYS A 335 23.00 -2.31 -1.29
C LYS A 335 24.23 -3.21 -1.26
N THR A 336 24.81 -3.46 -0.10
CA THR A 336 25.96 -4.37 0.04
C THR A 336 25.60 -5.80 -0.37
N ILE A 337 24.40 -6.28 -0.01
CA ILE A 337 23.96 -7.66 -0.29
C ILE A 337 23.47 -7.82 -1.74
N THR A 338 22.73 -6.88 -2.28
CA THR A 338 22.07 -7.01 -3.58
C THR A 338 22.78 -6.24 -4.71
N GLY A 339 23.68 -5.32 -4.39
CA GLY A 339 24.26 -4.38 -5.35
C GLY A 339 23.32 -3.24 -5.77
N LEU A 340 22.08 -3.20 -5.25
CA LEU A 340 21.03 -2.28 -5.68
C LEU A 340 20.74 -1.21 -4.64
N ASP A 341 20.45 0.01 -5.10
CA ASP A 341 19.89 1.05 -4.26
C ASP A 341 18.42 0.76 -3.96
N TYR A 342 17.97 1.07 -2.74
CA TYR A 342 16.56 0.97 -2.36
C TYR A 342 15.81 2.21 -2.87
N ILE A 343 14.91 2.01 -3.84
CA ILE A 343 14.18 3.09 -4.50
C ILE A 343 12.95 3.44 -3.69
N GLU A 344 13.00 4.58 -2.99
CA GLU A 344 11.86 5.10 -2.26
C GLU A 344 10.90 5.84 -3.18
N GLY A 345 9.60 5.78 -2.83
CA GLY A 345 8.54 6.52 -3.50
C GLY A 345 7.46 6.96 -2.52
N TYR A 346 6.73 8.00 -2.89
CA TYR A 346 5.69 8.64 -2.08
C TYR A 346 4.39 8.75 -2.85
N GLY A 347 3.29 8.57 -2.14
CA GLY A 347 1.94 8.75 -2.65
C GLY A 347 0.89 8.41 -1.60
N LEU A 348 -0.36 8.63 -1.96
CA LEU A 348 -1.53 8.56 -1.10
C LEU A 348 -2.59 7.63 -1.69
N SER A 349 -3.62 7.30 -0.92
CA SER A 349 -4.83 6.67 -1.46
C SER A 349 -5.52 7.58 -2.46
N GLU A 350 -5.48 8.88 -2.23
CA GLU A 350 -6.03 9.94 -3.06
C GLU A 350 -5.30 10.12 -4.40
N THR A 351 -4.13 9.48 -4.56
CA THR A 351 -3.30 9.56 -5.78
C THR A 351 -3.06 8.19 -6.41
N MET A 352 -3.79 7.18 -5.98
CA MET A 352 -3.64 5.79 -6.45
C MET A 352 -2.18 5.32 -6.43
N ALA A 353 -1.50 5.53 -5.35
CA ALA A 353 -0.08 5.29 -5.07
C ALA A 353 0.85 6.44 -5.50
N ALA A 354 1.96 6.16 -6.23
CA ALA A 354 3.10 7.06 -6.30
C ALA A 354 2.86 8.33 -7.13
N THR A 355 3.17 9.47 -6.52
CA THR A 355 3.31 10.78 -7.19
C THR A 355 4.76 11.23 -7.28
N HIS A 356 5.61 10.71 -6.38
CA HIS A 356 7.05 10.94 -6.39
C HIS A 356 7.76 9.58 -6.32
N ILE A 357 8.80 9.44 -7.11
CA ILE A 357 9.65 8.24 -7.11
C ILE A 357 11.10 8.71 -7.31
N ASN A 358 12.03 8.11 -6.56
CA ASN A 358 13.44 8.33 -6.82
C ASN A 358 13.82 7.79 -8.20
N PRO A 359 14.59 8.54 -9.00
CA PRO A 359 15.20 8.01 -10.22
C PRO A 359 16.09 6.80 -9.88
N VAL A 360 16.01 5.74 -10.67
CA VAL A 360 16.80 4.51 -10.41
C VAL A 360 18.31 4.78 -10.45
N GLU A 361 18.74 5.69 -11.34
CA GLU A 361 20.15 6.03 -11.56
C GLU A 361 20.70 7.11 -10.60
N ASP A 362 19.82 7.74 -9.81
CA ASP A 362 20.16 8.86 -8.93
C ASP A 362 19.27 8.85 -7.67
N ALA A 363 19.14 7.66 -7.05
CA ALA A 363 18.34 7.49 -5.86
C ALA A 363 18.99 8.14 -4.63
N ARG A 364 18.21 8.90 -3.88
CA ARG A 364 18.65 9.52 -2.63
C ARG A 364 17.98 8.84 -1.44
N PRO A 365 18.72 8.48 -0.40
CA PRO A 365 18.13 7.85 0.79
C PRO A 365 17.26 8.84 1.55
N GLN A 366 16.21 8.33 2.19
CA GLN A 366 15.25 9.11 2.99
C GLN A 366 14.58 10.25 2.20
N CYS A 367 14.45 10.07 0.89
CA CYS A 367 13.92 11.04 -0.05
C CYS A 367 12.65 10.49 -0.69
N LEU A 368 11.62 11.32 -0.83
CA LEU A 368 10.39 10.95 -1.52
C LEU A 368 10.60 10.74 -3.02
N GLY A 369 11.67 11.33 -3.57
CA GLY A 369 11.98 11.35 -4.99
C GLY A 369 11.57 12.67 -5.66
N ILE A 370 11.39 12.59 -6.97
CA ILE A 370 10.92 13.70 -7.81
C ILE A 370 9.49 13.42 -8.30
N PRO A 371 8.70 14.45 -8.64
CA PRO A 371 7.38 14.27 -9.25
C PRO A 371 7.49 13.38 -10.51
N VAL A 372 6.59 12.39 -10.61
CA VAL A 372 6.51 11.50 -11.78
C VAL A 372 5.75 12.17 -12.93
N PHE A 373 5.50 11.43 -14.02
CA PHE A 373 4.82 11.90 -15.23
C PHE A 373 3.64 12.82 -14.96
N ASP A 374 3.67 14.02 -15.55
CA ASP A 374 2.57 14.98 -15.54
C ASP A 374 2.09 15.41 -14.12
N VAL A 375 2.88 15.12 -13.08
CA VAL A 375 2.64 15.61 -11.72
C VAL A 375 3.33 16.95 -11.55
N ASP A 376 2.56 17.95 -11.12
CA ASP A 376 3.09 19.20 -10.58
C ASP A 376 2.99 19.18 -9.06
N ALA A 377 4.08 19.51 -8.38
CA ALA A 377 4.16 19.53 -6.93
C ALA A 377 4.93 20.76 -6.43
N CYS A 378 4.52 21.30 -5.31
CA CYS A 378 5.19 22.41 -4.66
C CYS A 378 5.11 22.30 -3.14
N VAL A 379 5.94 23.06 -2.45
CA VAL A 379 5.87 23.26 -1.01
C VAL A 379 5.17 24.59 -0.76
N TRP A 380 4.21 24.62 0.14
CA TRP A 380 3.33 25.75 0.37
C TRP A 380 3.18 26.08 1.86
N SER A 381 3.12 27.35 2.16
CA SER A 381 2.87 27.84 3.52
C SER A 381 1.39 28.12 3.75
N PRO A 382 0.70 27.40 4.65
CA PRO A 382 -0.67 27.73 5.04
C PRO A 382 -0.83 29.12 5.65
N GLN A 383 0.23 29.67 6.26
CA GLN A 383 0.21 30.98 6.93
C GLN A 383 0.27 32.14 5.94
N SER A 384 1.17 32.07 4.97
CA SER A 384 1.32 33.13 3.96
C SER A 384 0.51 32.88 2.69
N SER A 385 -0.10 31.69 2.53
CA SER A 385 -0.80 31.24 1.33
C SER A 385 0.06 31.35 0.06
N ALA A 386 1.37 31.13 0.20
CA ALA A 386 2.35 31.25 -0.88
C ALA A 386 3.17 29.98 -1.06
N LYS A 387 3.64 29.73 -2.29
CA LYS A 387 4.67 28.72 -2.56
C LYS A 387 5.98 29.14 -1.89
N LEU A 388 6.66 28.15 -1.32
CA LEU A 388 7.95 28.32 -0.67
C LEU A 388 9.11 28.01 -1.60
N GLY A 389 10.28 28.56 -1.29
CA GLY A 389 11.52 28.28 -2.01
C GLY A 389 12.17 26.94 -1.64
N ALA A 390 13.32 26.66 -2.27
CA ALA A 390 14.10 25.48 -1.96
C ALA A 390 14.54 25.47 -0.48
N ASN A 391 14.49 24.29 0.14
CA ASN A 391 14.86 24.02 1.53
C ASN A 391 13.96 24.69 2.59
N GLU A 392 12.86 25.33 2.19
CA GLU A 392 11.86 25.86 3.13
C GLU A 392 10.79 24.80 3.42
N VAL A 393 10.48 24.61 4.72
CA VAL A 393 9.53 23.60 5.18
C VAL A 393 8.09 24.12 5.12
N GLY A 394 7.22 23.44 4.41
CA GLY A 394 5.80 23.71 4.29
C GLY A 394 4.98 22.46 3.99
N GLU A 395 3.70 22.62 3.71
CA GLU A 395 2.84 21.53 3.26
C GLU A 395 3.15 21.17 1.81
N ILE A 396 3.33 19.87 1.52
CA ILE A 396 3.49 19.39 0.15
C ILE A 396 2.12 19.43 -0.53
N LEU A 397 2.03 20.18 -1.61
CA LEU A 397 0.86 20.21 -2.49
C LEU A 397 1.20 19.49 -3.78
N LEU A 398 0.21 18.84 -4.38
CA LEU A 398 0.40 18.16 -5.66
C LEU A 398 -0.87 18.18 -6.52
N THR A 399 -0.68 18.15 -7.83
CA THR A 399 -1.73 17.92 -8.82
C THR A 399 -1.19 17.01 -9.92
N GLY A 400 -2.07 16.28 -10.59
CA GLY A 400 -1.68 15.35 -11.66
C GLY A 400 -2.85 14.47 -12.10
N PRO A 401 -2.67 13.72 -13.20
CA PRO A 401 -3.74 12.94 -13.82
C PRO A 401 -4.21 11.73 -12.99
N GLN A 402 -3.45 11.30 -11.98
CA GLN A 402 -3.80 10.20 -11.08
C GLN A 402 -4.61 10.63 -9.87
N LEU A 403 -4.93 11.91 -9.71
CA LEU A 403 -5.74 12.37 -8.59
C LEU A 403 -7.12 11.70 -8.61
N PHE A 404 -7.58 11.36 -7.43
CA PHE A 404 -8.91 10.81 -7.24
C PHE A 404 -10.03 11.78 -7.67
N LEU A 405 -11.20 11.24 -7.96
CA LEU A 405 -12.37 12.04 -8.35
C LEU A 405 -13.01 12.75 -7.14
N GLY A 406 -12.63 12.36 -5.94
CA GLY A 406 -13.13 12.85 -4.66
C GLY A 406 -13.41 11.72 -3.69
N TYR A 407 -13.83 12.06 -2.48
CA TYR A 407 -14.28 11.08 -1.49
C TYR A 407 -15.72 10.65 -1.77
N TRP A 408 -15.97 9.34 -1.73
CA TRP A 408 -17.28 8.74 -1.96
C TRP A 408 -18.34 9.34 -1.03
N GLN A 409 -19.40 9.92 -1.62
CA GLN A 409 -20.50 10.58 -0.92
C GLN A 409 -20.08 11.67 0.09
N ARG A 410 -18.91 12.29 -0.09
CA ARG A 410 -18.34 13.31 0.82
C ARG A 410 -17.89 14.57 0.05
N PRO A 411 -18.82 15.32 -0.59
CA PRO A 411 -18.44 16.47 -1.43
C PRO A 411 -17.78 17.61 -0.64
N LYS A 412 -18.19 17.83 0.62
CA LYS A 412 -17.58 18.89 1.47
C LYS A 412 -16.15 18.54 1.83
N GLU A 413 -15.90 17.33 2.32
CA GLU A 413 -14.56 16.87 2.67
C GLU A 413 -13.67 16.76 1.42
N THR A 414 -14.25 16.52 0.25
CA THR A 414 -13.53 16.57 -1.02
C THR A 414 -13.05 17.99 -1.31
N GLU A 415 -13.90 19.00 -1.16
CA GLU A 415 -13.50 20.38 -1.44
C GLU A 415 -12.45 20.89 -0.42
N GLU A 416 -12.57 20.50 0.85
CA GLU A 416 -11.64 20.88 1.93
C GLU A 416 -10.19 20.42 1.74
N VAL A 417 -9.97 19.34 0.97
CA VAL A 417 -8.61 18.82 0.70
C VAL A 417 -7.97 19.44 -0.53
N PHE A 418 -8.62 20.37 -1.18
CA PHE A 418 -8.04 21.11 -2.30
C PHE A 418 -7.79 22.57 -1.93
N VAL A 419 -6.79 23.15 -2.60
CA VAL A 419 -6.46 24.58 -2.52
C VAL A 419 -6.08 25.07 -3.91
N THR A 420 -6.47 26.31 -4.25
CA THR A 420 -6.03 26.94 -5.50
C THR A 420 -4.85 27.87 -5.20
N VAL A 421 -3.72 27.62 -5.87
CA VAL A 421 -2.51 28.44 -5.76
C VAL A 421 -2.07 28.81 -7.18
N ASP A 422 -1.92 30.09 -7.46
CA ASP A 422 -1.56 30.64 -8.78
C ASP A 422 -2.47 30.14 -9.91
N GLY A 423 -3.78 29.97 -9.64
CA GLY A 423 -4.76 29.50 -10.60
C GLY A 423 -4.80 27.97 -10.81
N THR A 424 -3.90 27.22 -10.19
CA THR A 424 -3.87 25.74 -10.24
C THR A 424 -4.48 25.15 -8.98
N ARG A 425 -5.35 24.14 -9.16
CA ARG A 425 -5.99 23.41 -8.05
C ARG A 425 -5.10 22.25 -7.63
N TYR A 426 -4.63 22.30 -6.38
CA TYR A 426 -3.75 21.30 -5.77
C TYR A 426 -4.47 20.51 -4.68
N LEU A 427 -4.14 19.24 -4.56
CA LEU A 427 -4.45 18.41 -3.41
C LEU A 427 -3.51 18.80 -2.25
N ARG A 428 -4.08 19.05 -1.09
CA ARG A 428 -3.40 19.20 0.19
C ARG A 428 -3.10 17.81 0.75
N THR A 429 -1.84 17.46 0.85
CA THR A 429 -1.47 16.12 1.32
C THR A 429 -1.58 15.97 2.84
N GLY A 430 -1.51 17.08 3.57
CA GLY A 430 -1.34 17.10 5.02
C GLY A 430 0.05 16.66 5.48
N ASP A 431 0.96 16.43 4.54
CA ASP A 431 2.35 16.05 4.80
C ASP A 431 3.25 17.27 4.68
N MET A 432 4.08 17.49 5.70
CA MET A 432 5.04 18.59 5.75
C MET A 432 6.38 18.12 5.18
N GLY A 433 6.98 18.94 4.35
CA GLY A 433 8.23 18.62 3.70
C GLY A 433 8.91 19.83 3.10
N TYR A 434 9.96 19.60 2.38
CA TYR A 434 10.66 20.62 1.59
C TYR A 434 11.12 20.01 0.26
N VAL A 435 11.42 20.87 -0.70
CA VAL A 435 12.07 20.55 -1.96
C VAL A 435 13.47 21.15 -1.95
N ASP A 436 14.48 20.38 -2.37
CA ASP A 436 15.84 20.90 -2.47
C ASP A 436 16.07 21.66 -3.81
N GLU A 437 17.27 22.22 -3.98
CA GLU A 437 17.65 22.96 -5.17
C GLU A 437 17.69 22.08 -6.44
N ASP A 438 17.84 20.77 -6.28
CA ASP A 438 17.86 19.81 -7.38
C ASP A 438 16.44 19.33 -7.76
N GLY A 439 15.42 19.63 -6.94
CA GLY A 439 14.02 19.27 -7.19
C GLY A 439 13.58 17.96 -6.52
N TYR A 440 14.36 17.43 -5.57
CA TYR A 440 13.98 16.29 -4.76
C TYR A 440 13.15 16.71 -3.55
N PHE A 441 12.08 15.97 -3.29
CA PHE A 441 11.19 16.21 -2.16
C PHE A 441 11.58 15.35 -0.97
N TYR A 442 11.51 15.95 0.20
CA TYR A 442 11.81 15.30 1.48
C TYR A 442 10.64 15.50 2.43
N MET A 443 10.27 14.45 3.13
CA MET A 443 9.23 14.52 4.16
C MET A 443 9.85 14.88 5.51
N VAL A 444 9.22 15.79 6.22
CA VAL A 444 9.58 16.13 7.60
C VAL A 444 8.66 15.39 8.57
N ASP A 445 7.34 15.57 8.46
CA ASP A 445 6.33 14.85 9.23
C ASP A 445 4.91 15.16 8.70
N ARG A 446 3.90 14.60 9.36
CA ARG A 446 2.50 15.00 9.14
C ARG A 446 2.13 16.21 9.97
N LEU A 447 1.46 17.17 9.36
CA LEU A 447 1.02 18.42 10.04
C LEU A 447 0.27 18.12 11.36
N LYS A 448 -0.53 17.06 11.40
CA LYS A 448 -1.33 16.67 12.57
C LYS A 448 -0.54 15.93 13.67
N ARG A 449 0.71 15.54 13.41
CA ARG A 449 1.61 14.95 14.41
C ARG A 449 2.49 15.99 15.10
N MET A 450 2.58 17.19 14.53
CA MET A 450 3.42 18.26 15.08
C MET A 450 3.06 18.55 16.53
N ILE A 451 4.07 18.50 17.40
CA ILE A 451 3.98 18.82 18.82
C ILE A 451 4.39 20.28 19.01
N ASN A 452 3.55 21.08 19.65
CA ASN A 452 3.85 22.48 19.94
C ASN A 452 4.42 22.63 21.35
N ALA A 453 5.72 22.41 21.50
CA ALA A 453 6.41 22.48 22.78
C ALA A 453 6.84 23.93 23.09
N ALA A 454 6.04 24.67 23.84
CA ALA A 454 6.31 26.07 24.22
C ALA A 454 6.57 26.99 23.00
N GLY A 455 5.84 26.81 21.91
CA GLY A 455 6.01 27.56 20.65
C GLY A 455 7.04 26.97 19.68
N PHE A 456 7.86 26.00 20.12
CA PHE A 456 8.74 25.26 19.23
C PHE A 456 7.99 24.11 18.57
N LYS A 457 8.13 24.00 17.25
CA LYS A 457 7.57 22.90 16.48
C LYS A 457 8.49 21.68 16.59
N VAL A 458 8.02 20.62 17.23
CA VAL A 458 8.72 19.33 17.29
C VAL A 458 8.04 18.37 16.33
N TRP A 459 8.81 17.81 15.46
CA TRP A 459 8.35 16.83 14.47
C TRP A 459 8.66 15.42 14.96
N PRO A 460 7.65 14.60 15.34
CA PRO A 460 7.86 13.25 15.85
C PRO A 460 8.74 12.39 14.97
N ALA A 461 8.54 12.42 13.65
CA ALA A 461 9.34 11.61 12.73
C ALA A 461 10.84 11.95 12.75
N GLU A 462 11.20 13.23 12.95
CA GLU A 462 12.58 13.65 13.11
C GLU A 462 13.21 13.09 14.40
N VAL A 463 12.45 13.14 15.48
CA VAL A 463 12.87 12.59 16.78
C VAL A 463 13.01 11.07 16.69
N GLU A 464 12.03 10.39 16.10
CA GLU A 464 12.04 8.95 15.84
C GLU A 464 13.26 8.52 15.03
N ALA A 465 13.58 9.25 13.95
CA ALA A 465 14.72 8.96 13.09
C ALA A 465 16.05 9.01 13.84
N ILE A 466 16.22 9.99 14.74
CA ILE A 466 17.41 10.09 15.58
C ILE A 466 17.43 8.94 16.59
N MET A 467 16.32 8.68 17.28
CA MET A 467 16.22 7.64 18.30
C MET A 467 16.44 6.22 17.77
N HIS A 468 16.13 5.95 16.49
CA HIS A 468 16.48 4.68 15.83
C HIS A 468 17.99 4.43 15.73
N GLY A 469 18.83 5.43 15.92
CA GLY A 469 20.29 5.30 16.05
C GLY A 469 20.75 4.75 17.41
N HIS A 470 19.87 4.61 18.40
CA HIS A 470 20.22 4.06 19.70
C HIS A 470 20.24 2.51 19.66
N PRO A 471 21.31 1.85 20.15
CA PRO A 471 21.50 0.41 19.99
C PRO A 471 20.46 -0.45 20.74
N GLU A 472 19.82 0.08 21.76
CA GLU A 472 18.83 -0.66 22.57
C GLU A 472 17.37 -0.37 22.16
N ILE A 473 17.13 0.42 21.11
CA ILE A 473 15.79 0.72 20.60
C ILE A 473 15.53 -0.12 19.34
N ALA A 474 14.55 -1.01 19.40
CA ALA A 474 14.07 -1.79 18.25
C ALA A 474 13.06 -1.01 17.44
N GLU A 475 12.06 -0.41 18.10
CA GLU A 475 11.04 0.44 17.47
C GLU A 475 10.71 1.62 18.40
N VAL A 476 10.33 2.75 17.82
CA VAL A 476 9.91 3.94 18.57
C VAL A 476 8.79 4.67 17.85
N CYS A 477 7.85 5.20 18.63
CA CYS A 477 6.84 6.14 18.18
C CYS A 477 6.79 7.33 19.15
N VAL A 478 6.92 8.54 18.62
CA VAL A 478 6.88 9.77 19.41
C VAL A 478 5.50 10.41 19.27
N ILE A 479 4.88 10.75 20.40
CA ILE A 479 3.57 11.38 20.49
C ILE A 479 3.62 12.65 21.33
N GLY A 480 2.69 13.57 21.08
CA GLY A 480 2.47 14.73 21.93
C GLY A 480 1.59 14.37 23.13
N ILE A 481 2.01 14.79 24.32
CA ILE A 481 1.23 14.74 25.55
C ILE A 481 1.11 16.14 26.16
N THR A 482 0.11 16.34 27.02
CA THR A 482 -0.11 17.63 27.70
C THR A 482 1.03 17.89 28.69
N ASP A 483 1.52 19.13 28.71
CA ASP A 483 2.52 19.61 29.66
C ASP A 483 2.08 20.96 30.24
N THR A 484 2.02 21.08 31.56
CA THR A 484 1.51 22.30 32.25
C THR A 484 2.36 23.52 32.02
N ARG A 485 3.64 23.37 31.63
CA ARG A 485 4.57 24.50 31.41
C ARG A 485 4.76 24.80 29.92
N ARG A 486 4.67 23.77 29.06
CA ARG A 486 5.00 23.90 27.63
C ARG A 486 3.77 23.85 26.73
N GLY A 487 2.58 23.59 27.31
CA GLY A 487 1.37 23.26 26.55
C GLY A 487 1.42 21.79 26.10
N GLU A 488 2.40 21.44 25.28
CA GLU A 488 2.67 20.05 24.87
C GLU A 488 4.15 19.69 25.04
N THR A 489 4.42 18.40 25.20
CA THR A 489 5.79 17.85 25.21
C THR A 489 5.83 16.50 24.49
N ALA A 490 7.02 16.07 24.07
CA ALA A 490 7.23 14.79 23.42
C ALA A 490 7.32 13.65 24.44
N LYS A 491 6.58 12.56 24.16
CA LYS A 491 6.68 11.25 24.83
C LYS A 491 7.12 10.24 23.80
N ALA A 492 8.15 9.44 24.11
CA ALA A 492 8.57 8.34 23.25
C ALA A 492 8.04 7.02 23.81
N VAL A 493 7.30 6.28 22.96
CA VAL A 493 6.83 4.92 23.21
C VAL A 493 7.76 3.97 22.48
N ILE A 494 8.48 3.13 23.21
CA ILE A 494 9.63 2.36 22.73
C ILE A 494 9.41 0.86 22.87
N VAL A 495 9.73 0.10 21.83
CA VAL A 495 9.96 -1.34 21.92
C VAL A 495 11.47 -1.54 22.09
N PRO A 496 11.95 -2.02 23.24
CA PRO A 496 13.37 -2.26 23.45
C PRO A 496 13.87 -3.51 22.70
N VAL A 497 15.15 -3.55 22.36
CA VAL A 497 15.80 -4.74 21.76
C VAL A 497 15.72 -5.93 22.72
N ASP A 498 16.10 -5.72 23.98
CA ASP A 498 15.87 -6.69 25.06
C ASP A 498 14.57 -6.32 25.80
N ARG A 499 13.53 -7.12 25.57
CA ARG A 499 12.19 -6.87 26.14
C ARG A 499 12.09 -7.28 27.61
N GLU A 500 12.97 -8.16 28.05
CA GLU A 500 12.98 -8.64 29.44
C GLU A 500 13.75 -7.66 30.35
N ASN A 501 14.76 -6.98 29.79
CA ASN A 501 15.58 -6.01 30.51
C ASN A 501 15.66 -4.69 29.71
N PRO A 502 14.59 -3.86 29.73
CA PRO A 502 14.61 -2.57 29.03
C PRO A 502 15.66 -1.63 29.66
N PRO A 503 16.26 -0.73 28.87
CA PRO A 503 17.21 0.27 29.38
C PRO A 503 16.53 1.25 30.36
N ASP A 504 17.35 1.96 31.18
CA ASP A 504 16.82 3.02 32.04
C ASP A 504 16.28 4.19 31.18
N PRO A 505 15.03 4.63 31.38
CA PRO A 505 14.49 5.81 30.72
C PRO A 505 15.39 7.05 30.79
N ALA A 506 16.09 7.24 31.93
CA ALA A 506 17.00 8.37 32.12
C ALA A 506 18.21 8.31 31.19
N ASP A 507 18.73 7.13 30.88
CA ASP A 507 19.85 6.94 29.95
C ASP A 507 19.40 7.24 28.50
N ILE A 508 18.22 6.81 28.11
CA ILE A 508 17.63 7.16 26.80
C ILE A 508 17.47 8.68 26.67
N ILE A 509 16.90 9.36 27.69
CA ILE A 509 16.74 10.83 27.68
C ILE A 509 18.11 11.52 27.63
N LYS A 510 19.09 11.03 28.36
CA LYS A 510 20.45 11.56 28.35
C LYS A 510 21.09 11.42 26.98
N TRP A 511 20.95 10.25 26.34
CA TRP A 511 21.40 10.02 24.98
C TRP A 511 20.71 10.97 23.99
N CYS A 512 19.39 11.14 24.08
CA CYS A 512 18.65 12.10 23.25
C CYS A 512 19.20 13.53 23.38
N LYS A 513 19.48 14.00 24.61
CA LYS A 513 20.04 15.34 24.86
C LYS A 513 21.42 15.54 24.23
N THR A 514 22.16 14.46 23.98
CA THR A 514 23.47 14.53 23.33
C THR A 514 23.33 14.58 21.80
N ASN A 515 22.27 13.97 21.26
CA ASN A 515 22.12 13.75 19.82
C ASN A 515 21.09 14.67 19.16
N MET A 516 20.28 15.44 19.92
CA MET A 516 19.30 16.37 19.39
C MET A 516 19.13 17.62 20.27
N ALA A 517 18.54 18.66 19.71
CA ALA A 517 18.25 19.90 20.42
C ALA A 517 17.30 19.65 21.61
N ALA A 518 17.55 20.33 22.73
CA ALA A 518 16.86 20.11 24.00
C ALA A 518 15.32 20.20 23.92
N TYR A 519 14.78 21.06 23.06
CA TYR A 519 13.33 21.19 22.88
C TYR A 519 12.70 20.01 22.14
N LYS A 520 13.48 19.23 21.40
CA LYS A 520 13.05 18.02 20.67
C LYS A 520 13.09 16.77 21.54
N CYS A 521 13.90 16.78 22.60
CA CYS A 521 14.11 15.59 23.44
C CYS A 521 12.79 15.18 24.09
N PRO A 522 12.39 13.90 24.00
CA PRO A 522 11.29 13.37 24.78
C PRO A 522 11.53 13.58 26.27
N THR A 523 10.48 14.03 26.96
CA THR A 523 10.52 14.21 28.42
C THR A 523 9.99 12.98 29.15
N HIS A 524 9.27 12.12 28.44
CA HIS A 524 8.68 10.88 28.95
C HIS A 524 9.06 9.73 28.03
N ILE A 525 9.42 8.60 28.65
CA ILE A 525 9.72 7.33 27.97
C ILE A 525 8.74 6.29 28.52
N GLU A 526 8.13 5.54 27.61
CA GLU A 526 7.31 4.36 27.94
C GLU A 526 7.81 3.16 27.16
N PHE A 527 8.03 2.03 27.84
CA PHE A 527 8.38 0.78 27.18
C PHE A 527 7.16 -0.09 26.98
N VAL A 528 7.03 -0.63 25.76
CA VAL A 528 5.93 -1.52 25.37
C VAL A 528 6.50 -2.79 24.70
N THR A 529 5.73 -3.85 24.73
CA THR A 529 6.11 -5.09 24.03
C THR A 529 5.97 -4.98 22.52
N ASN A 530 4.98 -4.22 22.04
CA ASN A 530 4.72 -3.97 20.62
C ASN A 530 4.04 -2.62 20.45
N LEU A 531 4.33 -1.92 19.33
CA LEU A 531 3.56 -0.76 18.90
C LEU A 531 2.29 -1.21 18.17
N PRO A 532 1.14 -0.56 18.37
CA PRO A 532 -0.06 -0.80 17.58
C PRO A 532 0.19 -0.43 16.12
N LYS A 533 -0.16 -1.34 15.19
CA LYS A 533 0.06 -1.16 13.76
C LYS A 533 -1.20 -1.43 12.95
N SER A 534 -1.39 -0.66 11.89
CA SER A 534 -2.42 -0.93 10.89
C SER A 534 -2.10 -2.18 10.07
N GLY A 535 -3.07 -2.67 9.31
CA GLY A 535 -2.87 -3.79 8.38
C GLY A 535 -1.83 -3.53 7.28
N SER A 536 -1.46 -2.27 7.05
CA SER A 536 -0.32 -1.88 6.20
C SER A 536 0.98 -1.68 6.98
N SER A 537 1.06 -2.19 8.21
CA SER A 537 2.21 -2.11 9.14
C SER A 537 2.62 -0.68 9.54
N LYS A 538 1.75 0.32 9.36
CA LYS A 538 1.98 1.69 9.86
C LYS A 538 1.61 1.76 11.33
N VAL A 539 2.47 2.41 12.14
CA VAL A 539 2.19 2.63 13.57
C VAL A 539 0.95 3.52 13.72
N LEU A 540 0.02 3.09 14.56
CA LEU A 540 -1.22 3.79 14.89
C LEU A 540 -0.97 4.80 16.03
N TRP A 541 -0.17 5.81 15.74
CA TRP A 541 0.24 6.83 16.73
C TRP A 541 -0.94 7.52 17.44
N ARG A 542 -2.13 7.59 16.81
CA ARG A 542 -3.33 8.16 17.44
C ARG A 542 -3.84 7.32 18.58
N GLU A 543 -3.86 5.99 18.41
CA GLU A 543 -4.22 5.09 19.52
C GLU A 543 -3.31 5.32 20.72
N LEU A 544 -2.00 5.45 20.47
CA LEU A 544 -1.04 5.77 21.52
C LEU A 544 -1.31 7.14 22.16
N THR A 545 -1.66 8.15 21.36
CA THR A 545 -2.01 9.49 21.87
C THR A 545 -3.29 9.46 22.70
N GLU A 546 -4.32 8.73 22.26
CA GLU A 546 -5.58 8.58 23.00
C GLU A 546 -5.38 7.81 24.31
N GLN A 547 -4.60 6.72 24.29
CA GLN A 547 -4.23 5.95 25.48
C GLN A 547 -3.47 6.83 26.49
N ALA A 548 -2.51 7.63 26.01
CA ALA A 548 -1.78 8.56 26.87
C ALA A 548 -2.70 9.58 27.54
N ARG A 549 -3.67 10.18 26.79
CA ARG A 549 -4.66 11.13 27.33
C ARG A 549 -5.63 10.52 28.34
N GLN A 550 -5.94 9.23 28.22
CA GLN A 550 -6.80 8.53 29.18
C GLN A 550 -6.05 8.17 30.47
N SER A 551 -4.73 8.20 30.44
CA SER A 551 -3.84 7.90 31.57
C SER A 551 -3.39 9.14 32.33
N GLU A 552 -3.62 10.35 31.78
CA GLU A 552 -3.45 11.67 32.43
C GLU A 552 -4.66 11.99 33.31
#